data_c89829153dc63414d914b64c14b1f2dc
#
_entry.id   c89829153dc63414d914b64c14b1f2dc
#
_cell.length_a   1.000
_cell.length_b   1.000
_cell.length_c   1.000
_cell.angle_alpha   90.00
_cell.angle_beta   90.00
_cell.angle_gamma   90.00
#
_symmetry.space_group_name_H-M   'P 1'
#
loop_
_entity.id
_entity.type
_entity.pdbx_description
1 polymer ?
#
loop_
_entity_poly.entity_id
_entity_poly.type
_entity_poly.pdbx_seq_one_letter_code
_entity_poly.pdbx_strand_id
1 'polypeptide(L)'
;MDDMTLSLADLLATKLQIVQMNEKDLKDILCTLLDYNVVREDSKNAINGAYIAKLCSDDWGIFKTFSVNLEGLLSGTNSFELGENQRNLVLSRTGELRKLIDEAPKTLRWKIRAKIGEKMRWYELPEADTQVVDSRISRS
;
A
#
# COMPACT_ATOMS: atom_id res chain seq x y z
N MET A 1 18.89 -10.27 14.39
CA MET A 1 17.91 -9.43 14.36
C MET A 1 16.84 -9.81 15.30
N ASP A 2 16.12 -8.96 15.57
CA ASP A 2 15.12 -9.20 16.50
C ASP A 2 13.89 -9.67 15.81
N ASP A 3 13.65 -10.93 15.88
CA ASP A 3 12.60 -11.53 15.12
C ASP A 3 11.22 -11.12 15.56
N MET A 4 11.13 -10.59 16.75
CA MET A 4 9.83 -10.26 17.29
C MET A 4 9.39 -8.86 16.91
N THR A 5 10.23 -8.10 16.26
CA THR A 5 9.93 -6.73 15.91
C THR A 5 9.58 -6.60 14.45
N LEU A 6 8.43 -6.00 14.15
CA LEU A 6 8.06 -5.73 12.77
C LEU A 6 8.93 -4.62 12.22
N SER A 7 9.32 -4.76 10.96
CA SER A 7 10.05 -3.69 10.30
C SER A 7 9.12 -2.53 9.97
N LEU A 8 9.70 -1.38 9.69
CA LEU A 8 8.90 -0.24 9.26
C LEU A 8 8.17 -0.54 7.96
N ALA A 9 8.81 -1.29 7.06
CA ALA A 9 8.15 -1.66 5.83
C ALA A 9 6.96 -2.56 6.08
N ASP A 10 7.08 -3.50 7.03
CA ASP A 10 5.95 -4.36 7.37
C ASP A 10 4.80 -3.56 7.96
N LEU A 11 5.11 -2.61 8.83
CA LEU A 11 4.06 -1.78 9.42
C LEU A 11 3.35 -0.96 8.36
N LEU A 12 4.12 -0.37 7.47
CA LEU A 12 3.54 0.44 6.40
C LEU A 12 2.73 -0.43 5.45
N ALA A 13 3.26 -1.60 5.09
CA ALA A 13 2.54 -2.50 4.20
C ALA A 13 1.22 -2.96 4.79
N THR A 14 1.21 -3.20 6.10
CA THR A 14 -0.01 -3.60 6.78
C THR A 14 -1.10 -2.55 6.59
N LYS A 15 -0.74 -1.27 6.69
CA LYS A 15 -1.70 -0.20 6.49
C LYS A 15 -2.10 -0.05 5.03
N LEU A 16 -1.15 -0.20 4.12
CA LEU A 16 -1.45 -0.02 2.70
C LEU A 16 -2.31 -1.13 2.12
N GLN A 17 -2.48 -2.22 2.84
CA GLN A 17 -3.36 -3.30 2.39
C GLN A 17 -4.82 -3.07 2.72
N ILE A 18 -5.13 -2.06 3.50
CA ILE A 18 -6.51 -1.80 3.91
C ILE A 18 -7.28 -1.24 2.72
N VAL A 19 -8.34 -1.95 2.31
CA VAL A 19 -9.07 -1.58 1.12
C VAL A 19 -9.90 -0.33 1.31
N GLN A 20 -10.49 -0.16 2.47
CA GLN A 20 -11.31 1.01 2.74
C GLN A 20 -10.71 1.75 3.93
N MET A 21 -9.64 2.48 3.65
CA MET A 21 -8.94 3.20 4.70
C MET A 21 -9.78 4.35 5.24
N ASN A 22 -9.74 4.52 6.55
CA ASN A 22 -10.37 5.68 7.15
C ASN A 22 -9.32 6.76 7.39
N GLU A 23 -9.76 7.86 7.95
CA GLU A 23 -8.86 9.00 8.15
C GLU A 23 -7.73 8.66 9.11
N LYS A 24 -8.00 7.83 10.10
CA LYS A 24 -6.97 7.44 11.05
C LYS A 24 -5.87 6.63 10.37
N ASP A 25 -6.26 5.73 9.46
CA ASP A 25 -5.29 4.93 8.73
C ASP A 25 -4.41 5.81 7.84
N LEU A 26 -5.02 6.78 7.17
CA LEU A 26 -4.25 7.72 6.36
C LEU A 26 -3.28 8.51 7.22
N LYS A 27 -3.72 8.93 8.40
CA LYS A 27 -2.88 9.69 9.29
C LYS A 27 -1.68 8.86 9.75
N ASP A 28 -1.92 7.58 10.05
CA ASP A 28 -0.83 6.69 10.45
C ASP A 28 0.21 6.56 9.35
N ILE A 29 -0.23 6.44 8.10
CA ILE A 29 0.68 6.35 6.97
C ILE A 29 1.45 7.65 6.81
N LEU A 30 0.76 8.78 6.94
CA LEU A 30 1.41 10.09 6.84
C LEU A 30 2.50 10.23 7.88
N CYS A 31 2.19 9.85 9.12
CA CYS A 31 3.18 9.97 10.19
C CYS A 31 4.41 9.12 9.91
N THR A 32 4.20 7.91 9.40
CA THR A 32 5.32 7.04 9.07
C THR A 32 6.19 7.66 7.98
N LEU A 33 5.55 8.22 6.96
CA LEU A 33 6.30 8.83 5.87
C LEU A 33 6.98 10.13 6.28
N LEU A 34 6.42 10.82 7.26
CA LEU A 34 7.07 12.02 7.79
C LEU A 34 8.29 11.69 8.59
N ASP A 35 8.23 10.59 9.35
CA ASP A 35 9.29 10.24 10.28
C ASP A 35 10.43 9.47 9.64
N TYR A 36 10.17 8.72 8.57
CA TYR A 36 11.16 7.80 8.02
C TYR A 36 11.29 7.93 6.53
N ASN A 37 12.55 7.87 6.07
CA ASN A 37 12.85 7.92 4.65
C ASN A 37 12.58 6.57 4.00
N VAL A 38 12.45 6.57 2.68
CA VAL A 38 12.28 5.34 1.89
C VAL A 38 13.63 5.00 1.27
N VAL A 39 14.09 3.79 1.52
CA VAL A 39 15.38 3.33 0.98
C VAL A 39 15.18 1.99 0.28
N ARG A 40 16.24 1.47 -0.34
CA ARG A 40 16.14 0.25 -1.13
C ARG A 40 16.65 -0.98 -0.43
N GLU A 41 16.93 -0.88 0.85
CA GLU A 41 17.54 -1.97 1.60
C GLU A 41 17.06 -1.94 3.03
N ASP A 42 17.36 -3.00 3.77
CA ASP A 42 17.00 -3.06 5.17
C ASP A 42 17.70 -1.98 5.96
N SER A 43 16.94 -1.34 6.83
CA SER A 43 17.48 -0.31 7.70
C SER A 43 16.53 -0.18 8.89
N LYS A 44 17.10 0.02 10.08
CA LYS A 44 16.27 0.16 11.27
C LYS A 44 15.52 1.47 11.30
N ASN A 45 16.07 2.48 10.64
CA ASN A 45 15.52 3.82 10.74
C ASN A 45 14.96 4.32 9.42
N ALA A 46 14.63 3.41 8.52
CA ALA A 46 14.09 3.79 7.23
C ALA A 46 13.15 2.71 6.71
N ILE A 47 12.33 3.08 5.74
CA ILE A 47 11.38 2.16 5.15
C ILE A 47 12.05 1.44 3.99
N ASN A 48 12.07 0.11 4.04
CA ASN A 48 12.64 -0.67 2.95
C ASN A 48 11.64 -0.73 1.79
N GLY A 49 11.77 0.19 0.85
CA GLY A 49 10.87 0.28 -0.28
C GLY A 49 11.00 -0.89 -1.23
N ALA A 50 12.19 -1.48 -1.31
CA ALA A 50 12.38 -2.63 -2.19
C ALA A 50 11.55 -3.83 -1.71
N TYR A 51 11.42 -4.00 -0.40
CA TYR A 51 10.61 -5.07 0.15
C TYR A 51 9.14 -4.85 -0.23
N ILE A 52 8.66 -3.62 -0.10
CA ILE A 52 7.28 -3.30 -0.45
C ILE A 52 7.07 -3.50 -1.95
N ALA A 53 8.03 -3.08 -2.75
CA ALA A 53 7.94 -3.26 -4.20
C ALA A 53 7.87 -4.72 -4.58
N LYS A 54 8.60 -5.58 -3.85
CA LYS A 54 8.56 -7.01 -4.11
C LYS A 54 7.20 -7.60 -3.81
N LEU A 55 6.59 -7.17 -2.71
CA LEU A 55 5.25 -7.64 -2.39
C LEU A 55 4.27 -7.29 -3.50
N CYS A 56 4.36 -6.08 -4.00
CA CYS A 56 3.46 -5.62 -5.05
C CYS A 56 3.74 -6.30 -6.39
N SER A 57 4.98 -6.73 -6.61
CA SER A 57 5.36 -7.33 -7.88
C SER A 57 4.95 -8.78 -8.00
N ASP A 58 4.65 -9.41 -6.88
CA ASP A 58 4.29 -10.81 -6.86
C ASP A 58 2.78 -11.04 -6.81
N ASP A 59 2.02 -10.01 -6.45
CA ASP A 59 0.58 -10.15 -6.29
C ASP A 59 -0.08 -8.90 -6.83
N TRP A 60 -0.78 -9.04 -7.95
CA TRP A 60 -1.44 -7.90 -8.59
C TRP A 60 -2.48 -7.25 -7.68
N GLY A 61 -3.18 -8.05 -6.88
CA GLY A 61 -4.17 -7.50 -5.97
C GLY A 61 -3.56 -6.59 -4.94
N ILE A 62 -2.43 -7.00 -4.38
CA ILE A 62 -1.70 -6.17 -3.43
C ILE A 62 -1.21 -4.90 -4.14
N PHE A 63 -0.67 -5.06 -5.35
CA PHE A 63 -0.22 -3.92 -6.14
C PHE A 63 -1.36 -2.91 -6.33
N LYS A 64 -2.53 -3.42 -6.70
CA LYS A 64 -3.66 -2.54 -6.99
C LYS A 64 -4.12 -1.80 -5.74
N THR A 65 -4.23 -2.52 -4.62
CA THR A 65 -4.65 -1.90 -3.37
C THR A 65 -3.65 -0.86 -2.89
N PHE A 66 -2.36 -1.19 -2.95
CA PHE A 66 -1.33 -0.23 -2.55
C PHE A 66 -1.38 1.00 -3.44
N SER A 67 -1.55 0.80 -4.76
CA SER A 67 -1.58 1.92 -5.69
C SER A 67 -2.76 2.84 -5.43
N VAL A 68 -3.92 2.27 -5.18
CA VAL A 68 -5.11 3.07 -4.86
C VAL A 68 -4.89 3.86 -3.58
N ASN A 69 -4.32 3.21 -2.57
CA ASN A 69 -4.11 3.87 -1.29
C ASN A 69 -3.04 4.96 -1.36
N LEU A 70 -1.97 4.72 -2.13
CA LEU A 70 -0.95 5.74 -2.30
C LEU A 70 -1.49 6.94 -3.07
N GLU A 71 -2.33 6.70 -4.05
CA GLU A 71 -2.96 7.80 -4.77
C GLU A 71 -3.91 8.57 -3.88
N GLY A 72 -4.65 7.86 -3.04
CA GLY A 72 -5.51 8.50 -2.08
C GLY A 72 -4.74 9.35 -1.11
N LEU A 73 -3.55 8.89 -0.72
CA LEU A 73 -2.70 9.65 0.16
C LEU A 73 -2.22 10.94 -0.50
N LEU A 74 -1.80 10.84 -1.76
CA LEU A 74 -1.36 12.02 -2.49
C LEU A 74 -2.48 13.05 -2.63
N SER A 75 -3.68 12.58 -2.93
CA SER A 75 -4.83 13.47 -3.05
C SER A 75 -5.25 14.02 -1.71
N GLY A 76 -5.05 13.24 -0.66
CA GLY A 76 -5.56 13.62 0.66
C GLY A 76 -4.62 14.46 1.49
N THR A 77 -3.39 14.71 1.01
CA THR A 77 -2.46 15.51 1.81
C THR A 77 -2.99 16.91 2.09
N ASN A 78 -3.83 17.41 1.21
CA ASN A 78 -4.40 18.73 1.40
C ASN A 78 -5.45 18.74 2.51
N SER A 79 -5.97 17.59 2.90
CA SER A 79 -6.96 17.51 3.97
C SER A 79 -6.33 17.62 5.35
N PHE A 80 -5.02 17.48 5.44
CA PHE A 80 -4.33 17.54 6.72
C PHE A 80 -3.55 18.84 6.80
N GLU A 81 -3.42 19.34 8.00
CA GLU A 81 -2.69 20.59 8.19
C GLU A 81 -1.21 20.32 8.23
N LEU A 82 -0.61 20.22 7.07
CA LEU A 82 0.81 20.01 6.95
C LEU A 82 1.50 21.30 6.52
N GLY A 83 2.67 21.55 7.09
CA GLY A 83 3.49 22.63 6.59
C GLY A 83 3.98 22.30 5.20
N GLU A 84 4.47 23.32 4.49
CA GLU A 84 4.92 23.10 3.14
C GLU A 84 6.06 22.09 3.05
N ASN A 85 7.00 22.16 3.99
CA ASN A 85 8.11 21.21 3.98
C ASN A 85 7.63 19.80 4.27
N GLN A 86 6.67 19.67 5.16
CA GLN A 86 6.12 18.36 5.48
C GLN A 86 5.38 17.77 4.30
N ARG A 87 4.59 18.59 3.62
CA ARG A 87 3.89 18.11 2.45
C ARG A 87 4.85 17.65 1.36
N ASN A 88 5.87 18.46 1.11
CA ASN A 88 6.86 18.10 0.10
C ASN A 88 7.57 16.82 0.44
N LEU A 89 7.86 16.62 1.71
CA LEU A 89 8.53 15.41 2.16
C LEU A 89 7.66 14.18 1.92
N VAL A 90 6.38 14.27 2.28
CA VAL A 90 5.45 13.16 2.06
C VAL A 90 5.32 12.87 0.57
N LEU A 91 5.16 13.89 -0.24
CA LEU A 91 5.02 13.71 -1.68
C LEU A 91 6.26 13.07 -2.28
N SER A 92 7.43 13.50 -1.83
CA SER A 92 8.67 12.97 -2.34
C SER A 92 8.84 11.50 -1.96
N ARG A 93 8.58 11.16 -0.71
CA ARG A 93 8.75 9.79 -0.25
C ARG A 93 7.71 8.86 -0.84
N THR A 94 6.48 9.33 -0.99
CA THR A 94 5.43 8.56 -1.64
C THR A 94 5.79 8.32 -3.09
N GLY A 95 6.31 9.34 -3.76
CA GLY A 95 6.74 9.21 -5.15
C GLY A 95 7.88 8.21 -5.30
N GLU A 96 8.82 8.24 -4.38
CA GLU A 96 9.93 7.29 -4.42
C GLU A 96 9.43 5.86 -4.24
N LEU A 97 8.52 5.65 -3.30
CA LEU A 97 7.96 4.33 -3.08
C LEU A 97 7.20 3.86 -4.31
N ARG A 98 6.40 4.74 -4.90
CA ARG A 98 5.64 4.41 -6.09
C ARG A 98 6.56 4.04 -7.24
N LYS A 99 7.65 4.78 -7.37
CA LYS A 99 8.62 4.50 -8.41
C LYS A 99 9.25 3.13 -8.23
N LEU A 100 9.61 2.78 -7.01
CA LEU A 100 10.18 1.46 -6.75
C LEU A 100 9.20 0.35 -7.10
N ILE A 101 7.93 0.56 -6.76
CA ILE A 101 6.89 -0.42 -7.07
C ILE A 101 6.75 -0.58 -8.59
N ASP A 102 6.71 0.54 -9.32
CA ASP A 102 6.52 0.49 -10.76
C ASP A 102 7.71 -0.10 -11.49
N GLU A 103 8.91 0.13 -11.00
CA GLU A 103 10.12 -0.35 -11.65
C GLU A 103 10.46 -1.80 -11.35
N ALA A 104 9.89 -2.36 -10.30
CA ALA A 104 10.23 -3.72 -9.91
C ALA A 104 9.71 -4.72 -10.94
N PRO A 105 10.51 -5.75 -11.26
CA PRO A 105 10.06 -6.77 -12.23
C PRO A 105 8.84 -7.51 -11.70
N LYS A 106 7.86 -7.70 -12.55
CA LYS A 106 6.63 -8.36 -12.14
C LYS A 106 6.69 -9.85 -12.47
N THR A 107 6.10 -10.67 -11.57
CA THR A 107 6.08 -12.12 -11.81
C THR A 107 5.06 -12.44 -12.90
N LEU A 108 5.16 -13.65 -13.43
CA LEU A 108 4.20 -14.12 -14.42
C LEU A 108 2.79 -14.15 -13.84
N ARG A 109 2.67 -14.59 -12.60
CA ARG A 109 1.38 -14.63 -11.93
C ARG A 109 0.75 -13.25 -11.86
N TRP A 110 1.57 -12.25 -11.55
CA TRP A 110 1.11 -10.86 -11.52
C TRP A 110 0.59 -10.43 -12.88
N LYS A 111 1.35 -10.76 -13.93
CA LYS A 111 1.00 -10.33 -15.29
C LYS A 111 -0.29 -10.98 -15.76
N ILE A 112 -0.48 -12.25 -15.44
CA ILE A 112 -1.70 -12.95 -15.82
C ILE A 112 -2.90 -12.32 -15.12
N ARG A 113 -2.77 -12.09 -13.83
CA ARG A 113 -3.86 -11.52 -13.07
C ARG A 113 -4.18 -10.10 -13.53
N ALA A 114 -3.16 -9.35 -13.93
CA ALA A 114 -3.34 -7.98 -14.38
C ALA A 114 -4.19 -7.91 -15.65
N LYS A 115 -4.15 -8.93 -16.48
CA LYS A 115 -4.97 -8.95 -17.67
C LYS A 115 -6.46 -9.01 -17.33
N ILE A 116 -6.80 -9.66 -16.25
CA ILE A 116 -8.18 -9.69 -15.79
C ILE A 116 -8.53 -8.35 -15.17
N GLY A 117 -7.56 -7.78 -14.47
CA GLY A 117 -7.72 -6.46 -13.88
C GLY A 117 -8.85 -6.40 -12.89
N GLU A 118 -9.55 -5.30 -12.88
CA GLU A 118 -10.59 -5.06 -11.91
C GLU A 118 -11.89 -5.79 -12.22
N LYS A 119 -11.93 -6.54 -13.29
CA LYS A 119 -13.12 -7.29 -13.62
C LYS A 119 -13.42 -8.34 -12.59
N MET A 120 -12.41 -8.83 -11.88
CA MET A 120 -12.59 -9.71 -10.77
C MET A 120 -12.12 -9.02 -9.50
N ARG A 121 -12.89 -9.24 -8.43
CA ARG A 121 -12.51 -8.66 -7.15
C ARG A 121 -11.16 -9.21 -6.71
N TRP A 122 -10.30 -8.32 -6.26
CA TRP A 122 -8.95 -8.71 -5.83
C TRP A 122 -8.78 -8.61 -4.32
N TYR A 123 -9.83 -8.33 -3.58
CA TYR A 123 -9.75 -8.10 -2.14
C TYR A 123 -10.93 -8.73 -1.45
N GLU A 124 -10.80 -8.86 -0.13
CA GLU A 124 -11.90 -9.35 0.69
C GLU A 124 -12.45 -8.20 1.50
N LEU A 125 -13.75 -8.10 1.52
CA LEU A 125 -14.41 -7.08 2.32
C LEU A 125 -14.75 -7.65 3.69
N PRO A 126 -15.08 -6.77 4.65
CA PRO A 126 -15.51 -7.26 5.95
C PRO A 126 -16.66 -8.23 5.80
N GLU A 127 -16.76 -9.11 6.75
CA GLU A 127 -17.71 -10.20 6.65
C GLU A 127 -19.14 -9.78 6.43
N ALA A 128 -19.56 -8.68 7.03
CA ALA A 128 -20.92 -8.23 6.85
C ALA A 128 -21.25 -7.99 5.38
N ASP A 129 -20.31 -7.42 4.65
CA ASP A 129 -20.52 -7.20 3.23
C ASP A 129 -20.53 -8.49 2.47
N THR A 130 -19.69 -9.40 2.87
CA THR A 130 -19.60 -10.68 2.22
C THR A 130 -20.89 -11.45 2.35
N GLN A 131 -21.51 -11.39 3.49
CA GLN A 131 -22.74 -12.10 3.70
C GLN A 131 -23.85 -11.64 2.78
N VAL A 132 -23.90 -10.37 2.54
CA VAL A 132 -24.92 -9.85 1.67
C VAL A 132 -24.79 -10.40 0.26
N VAL A 133 -23.59 -10.50 -0.21
CA VAL A 133 -23.38 -10.94 -1.56
C VAL A 133 -23.51 -12.41 -1.72
N ASP A 134 -23.11 -13.12 -0.70
CA ASP A 134 -22.84 -14.49 -0.86
C ASP A 134 -23.98 -15.33 -1.17
N SER A 135 -25.13 -14.98 -0.86
CA SER A 135 -26.14 -15.92 -1.10
C SER A 135 -26.30 -16.21 -2.50
N ARG A 136 -25.91 -15.57 -3.32
CA ARG A 136 -26.06 -15.87 -4.60
C ARG A 136 -24.94 -15.88 -5.37
N ILE A 137 -24.28 -15.71 -5.15
CA ILE A 137 -23.33 -15.76 -5.88
C ILE A 137 -22.64 -16.51 -5.99
N SER A 138 -22.90 -16.97 -5.56
CA SER A 138 -22.29 -17.36 -5.59
C SER A 138 -21.72 -17.79 -6.20
N ARG A 139 -21.65 -17.93 -6.45
CA ARG A 139 -21.11 -18.10 -6.94
C ARG A 139 -20.72 -18.11 -7.78
N SER A 140 -20.82 -18.06 -8.07
CA SER A 140 -20.39 -17.84 -8.79
C SER A 140 -20.00 -17.49 -9.12
#